data_527eff6944d835b69b5f6d2ab6a9f5ef
#
_entry.id   527eff6944d835b69b5f6d2ab6a9f5ef
#
_cell.length_a   1.000
_cell.length_b   1.000
_cell.length_c   1.000
_cell.angle_alpha   90.00
_cell.angle_beta   90.00
_cell.angle_gamma   90.00
#
_symmetry.space_group_name_H-M   'P 1'
#
loop_
_entity.id
_entity.type
_entity.pdbx_description
1 polymer ?
#
loop_
_entity_poly.entity_id
_entity_poly.type
_entity_poly.pdbx_seq_one_letter_code
_entity_poly.pdbx_strand_id
1 'polypeptide(L)'
;AEIAAALKALQQAGVPCYFIHGNRDFLLGKRFARASGMQLLPEEKVLELYGRRMLILHGDTLCTDDHAYQQFRRKVHNPLIQKLFLALPLRWRLKIAAKMRARSQQSNQDKSEAIMDVNPQAVEQTMLRHDVHWMIHGHTHRPAVHRLALSNGEAHRAVLGAWHVEGSMIKVSADAVEL
;
A
#
# COMPACT_ATOMS: atom_id res chain seq x y z
N ALA A 1 16.45 -0.62 14.07
CA ALA A 1 17.32 -1.79 14.18
C ALA A 1 16.51 -3.07 14.38
N GLU A 2 15.60 -3.14 15.33
CA GLU A 2 14.82 -4.35 15.71
C GLU A 2 13.96 -4.91 14.57
N ILE A 3 13.14 -4.07 13.92
CA ILE A 3 12.28 -4.52 12.80
C ILE A 3 13.10 -5.13 11.67
N ALA A 4 14.22 -4.50 11.30
CA ALA A 4 15.08 -5.05 10.25
C ALA A 4 15.72 -6.40 10.66
N ALA A 5 16.07 -6.56 11.94
CA ALA A 5 16.61 -7.81 12.46
C ALA A 5 15.55 -8.92 12.47
N ALA A 6 14.32 -8.61 12.90
CA ALA A 6 13.20 -9.57 12.90
C ALA A 6 12.85 -10.06 11.48
N LEU A 7 12.75 -9.14 10.52
CA LEU A 7 12.51 -9.50 9.11
C LEU A 7 13.65 -10.33 8.53
N LYS A 8 14.90 -10.00 8.87
CA LYS A 8 16.06 -10.78 8.44
C LYS A 8 16.06 -12.19 9.01
N ALA A 9 15.64 -12.35 10.27
CA ALA A 9 15.48 -13.66 10.91
C ALA A 9 14.42 -14.51 10.19
N LEU A 10 13.28 -13.93 9.80
CA LEU A 10 12.27 -14.61 8.99
C LEU A 10 12.84 -15.06 7.64
N GLN A 11 13.54 -14.18 6.94
CA GLN A 11 14.17 -14.51 5.67
C GLN A 11 15.21 -15.64 5.81
N GLN A 12 16.00 -15.63 6.89
CA GLN A 12 16.97 -16.70 7.19
C GLN A 12 16.29 -18.03 7.53
N ALA A 13 15.08 -17.98 8.09
CA ALA A 13 14.25 -19.16 8.32
C ALA A 13 13.51 -19.66 7.05
N GLY A 14 13.81 -19.09 5.88
CA GLY A 14 13.22 -19.49 4.60
C GLY A 14 11.88 -18.84 4.29
N VAL A 15 11.45 -17.86 5.08
CA VAL A 15 10.20 -17.10 4.84
C VAL A 15 10.51 -15.84 4.04
N PRO A 16 10.13 -15.76 2.75
CA PRO A 16 10.37 -14.56 1.94
C PRO A 16 9.47 -13.41 2.41
N CYS A 17 10.07 -12.24 2.58
CA CYS A 17 9.37 -11.03 2.99
C CYS A 17 9.34 -10.02 1.83
N TYR A 18 8.16 -9.52 1.51
CA TYR A 18 7.92 -8.54 0.45
C TYR A 18 7.34 -7.25 1.02
N PHE A 19 7.61 -6.14 0.34
CA PHE A 19 7.15 -4.83 0.79
C PHE A 19 6.65 -4.00 -0.39
N ILE A 20 5.44 -3.48 -0.29
CA ILE A 20 4.88 -2.47 -1.18
C ILE A 20 4.81 -1.15 -0.42
N HIS A 21 5.31 -0.08 -1.04
CA HIS A 21 5.29 1.24 -0.43
C HIS A 21 3.87 1.77 -0.27
N GLY A 22 3.60 2.33 0.90
CA GLY A 22 2.43 3.12 1.17
C GLY A 22 2.71 4.63 1.13
N ASN A 23 1.69 5.40 1.48
CA ASN A 23 1.72 6.87 1.46
C ASN A 23 2.61 7.50 2.56
N ARG A 24 3.17 6.70 3.48
CA ARG A 24 4.00 7.20 4.60
C ARG A 24 5.42 6.64 4.61
N ASP A 25 5.70 5.63 3.83
CA ASP A 25 6.96 4.88 3.85
C ASP A 25 7.63 4.77 2.47
N PHE A 26 7.17 5.55 1.49
CA PHE A 26 7.67 5.59 0.11
C PHE A 26 9.17 5.95 -0.01
N LEU A 27 9.80 6.44 1.07
CA LEU A 27 11.24 6.69 1.14
C LEU A 27 12.04 5.49 1.66
N LEU A 28 11.38 4.40 2.05
CA LEU A 28 12.02 3.17 2.46
C LEU A 28 12.70 2.54 1.23
N GLY A 29 14.02 2.56 1.21
CA GLY A 29 14.79 2.25 0.01
C GLY A 29 15.62 0.96 0.12
N LYS A 30 16.42 0.72 -0.93
CA LYS A 30 17.27 -0.48 -1.07
C LYS A 30 18.21 -0.73 0.11
N ARG A 31 18.60 0.30 0.86
CA ARG A 31 19.48 0.13 2.03
C ARG A 31 18.75 -0.61 3.16
N PHE A 32 17.49 -0.23 3.44
CA PHE A 32 16.67 -0.92 4.44
C PHE A 32 16.30 -2.31 3.96
N ALA A 33 15.88 -2.46 2.70
CA ALA A 33 15.56 -3.76 2.11
C ALA A 33 16.72 -4.76 2.26
N ARG A 34 17.95 -4.34 1.94
CA ARG A 34 19.15 -5.19 2.14
C ARG A 34 19.42 -5.52 3.60
N ALA A 35 19.20 -4.57 4.52
CA ALA A 35 19.41 -4.79 5.95
C ALA A 35 18.37 -5.74 6.57
N SER A 36 17.15 -5.75 6.06
CA SER A 36 16.02 -6.59 6.53
C SER A 36 15.86 -7.90 5.74
N GLY A 37 16.55 -8.06 4.61
CA GLY A 37 16.37 -9.20 3.72
C GLY A 37 15.08 -9.20 2.91
N MET A 38 14.25 -8.15 3.03
CA MET A 38 13.00 -8.06 2.28
C MET A 38 13.19 -7.57 0.85
N GLN A 39 12.26 -7.92 -0.02
CA GLN A 39 12.22 -7.50 -1.41
C GLN A 39 11.19 -6.37 -1.59
N LEU A 40 11.63 -5.25 -2.19
CA LEU A 40 10.73 -4.16 -2.57
C LEU A 40 9.97 -4.57 -3.84
N LEU A 41 8.66 -4.55 -3.77
CA LEU A 41 7.79 -4.79 -4.90
C LEU A 41 7.44 -3.46 -5.61
N PRO A 42 7.05 -3.51 -6.88
CA PRO A 42 6.45 -2.37 -7.56
C PRO A 42 5.12 -2.00 -6.91
N GLU A 43 4.59 -0.83 -7.26
CA GLU A 43 3.35 -0.26 -6.72
C GLU A 43 2.13 -1.17 -6.89
N GLU A 44 2.08 -1.89 -8.00
CA GLU A 44 1.09 -2.91 -8.32
C GLU A 44 1.82 -4.22 -8.63
N LYS A 45 1.48 -5.29 -7.93
CA LYS A 45 2.12 -6.59 -8.13
C LYS A 45 1.08 -7.70 -8.18
N VAL A 46 1.04 -8.42 -9.30
CA VAL A 46 0.29 -9.67 -9.38
C VAL A 46 1.16 -10.79 -8.80
N LEU A 47 0.59 -11.52 -7.85
CA LEU A 47 1.14 -12.74 -7.30
C LEU A 47 0.26 -13.90 -7.72
N GLU A 48 0.88 -15.03 -7.98
CA GLU A 48 0.19 -16.30 -8.21
C GLU A 48 0.30 -17.13 -6.93
N LEU A 49 -0.84 -17.24 -6.24
CA LEU A 49 -0.93 -17.93 -4.95
C LEU A 49 -1.98 -19.03 -5.05
N TYR A 50 -1.56 -20.28 -4.87
CA TYR A 50 -2.45 -21.46 -4.93
C TYR A 50 -3.31 -21.50 -6.20
N GLY A 51 -2.73 -21.19 -7.37
CA GLY A 51 -3.42 -21.14 -8.66
C GLY A 51 -4.35 -19.93 -8.86
N ARG A 52 -4.36 -18.96 -7.94
CA ARG A 52 -5.12 -17.72 -8.05
C ARG A 52 -4.19 -16.55 -8.34
N ARG A 53 -4.54 -15.78 -9.37
CA ARG A 53 -3.86 -14.51 -9.67
C ARG A 53 -4.44 -13.41 -8.78
N MET A 54 -3.61 -12.85 -7.91
CA MET A 54 -4.01 -11.83 -6.93
C MET A 54 -3.20 -10.57 -7.13
N LEU A 55 -3.87 -9.45 -7.32
CA LEU A 55 -3.24 -8.13 -7.38
C LEU A 55 -3.07 -7.59 -5.97
N ILE A 56 -1.84 -7.25 -5.62
CA ILE A 56 -1.50 -6.63 -4.34
C ILE A 56 -0.99 -5.21 -4.60
N LEU A 57 -1.55 -4.24 -3.89
CA LEU A 57 -1.16 -2.83 -3.97
C LEU A 57 -1.45 -2.13 -2.63
N HIS A 58 -0.90 -0.92 -2.44
CA HIS A 58 -1.23 -0.14 -1.24
C HIS A 58 -2.69 0.32 -1.24
N GLY A 59 -3.21 0.80 -2.34
CA GLY A 59 -4.60 1.23 -2.53
C GLY A 59 -4.81 2.73 -2.68
N ASP A 60 -3.83 3.56 -2.39
CA ASP A 60 -3.91 5.01 -2.51
C ASP A 60 -4.05 5.49 -3.97
N THR A 61 -3.60 4.71 -4.94
CA THR A 61 -3.80 4.98 -6.38
C THR A 61 -5.24 4.83 -6.82
N LEU A 62 -6.05 4.07 -6.07
CA LEU A 62 -7.45 3.84 -6.34
C LEU A 62 -8.35 4.99 -5.85
N CYS A 63 -7.86 5.85 -4.93
CA CYS A 63 -8.59 7.01 -4.41
C CYS A 63 -8.48 8.18 -5.40
N THR A 64 -8.99 8.01 -6.61
CA THR A 64 -8.85 8.97 -7.71
C THR A 64 -9.63 10.26 -7.52
N ASP A 65 -10.69 10.23 -6.70
CA ASP A 65 -11.56 11.37 -6.41
C ASP A 65 -10.90 12.37 -5.45
N ASP A 66 -9.92 11.95 -4.67
CA ASP A 66 -9.08 12.86 -3.88
C ASP A 66 -7.99 13.50 -4.76
N HIS A 67 -8.39 14.42 -5.61
CA HIS A 67 -7.49 15.10 -6.54
C HIS A 67 -6.34 15.82 -5.83
N ALA A 68 -6.57 16.39 -4.66
CA ALA A 68 -5.53 17.08 -3.87
C ALA A 68 -4.48 16.08 -3.39
N TYR A 69 -4.90 14.92 -2.91
CA TYR A 69 -3.99 13.84 -2.53
C TYR A 69 -3.22 13.31 -3.75
N GLN A 70 -3.89 13.06 -4.88
CA GLN A 70 -3.23 12.55 -6.08
C GLN A 70 -2.17 13.53 -6.63
N GLN A 71 -2.43 14.84 -6.55
CA GLN A 71 -1.42 15.85 -6.92
C GLN A 71 -0.22 15.85 -5.97
N PHE A 72 -0.48 15.75 -4.66
CA PHE A 72 0.57 15.62 -3.65
C PHE A 72 1.40 14.35 -3.87
N ARG A 73 0.73 13.22 -4.07
CA ARG A 73 1.34 11.92 -4.35
C ARG A 73 2.31 11.97 -5.53
N ARG A 74 1.88 12.52 -6.68
CA ARG A 74 2.74 12.67 -7.86
C ARG A 74 4.02 13.47 -7.55
N LYS A 75 3.95 14.50 -6.71
CA LYS A 75 5.11 15.29 -6.31
C LYS A 75 6.08 14.51 -5.44
N VAL A 76 5.59 13.84 -4.39
CA VAL A 76 6.46 13.14 -3.42
C VAL A 76 7.01 11.82 -3.95
N HIS A 77 6.36 11.21 -4.94
CA HIS A 77 6.87 10.02 -5.63
C HIS A 77 7.82 10.36 -6.80
N ASN A 78 8.01 11.65 -7.13
CA ASN A 78 8.98 12.04 -8.13
C ASN A 78 10.42 11.76 -7.63
N PRO A 79 11.21 10.93 -8.37
CA PRO A 79 12.52 10.51 -7.91
C PRO A 79 13.52 11.65 -7.73
N LEU A 80 13.39 12.72 -8.53
CA LEU A 80 14.24 13.90 -8.39
C LEU A 80 13.95 14.65 -7.09
N ILE A 81 12.65 14.83 -6.77
CA ILE A 81 12.22 15.47 -5.50
C ILE A 81 12.67 14.62 -4.31
N GLN A 82 12.54 13.30 -4.39
CA GLN A 82 13.02 12.39 -3.34
C GLN A 82 14.55 12.51 -3.16
N LYS A 83 15.30 12.54 -4.25
CA LYS A 83 16.76 12.68 -4.20
C LYS A 83 17.18 14.01 -3.54
N LEU A 84 16.54 15.11 -3.92
CA LEU A 84 16.79 16.42 -3.31
C LEU A 84 16.41 16.43 -1.82
N PHE A 85 15.26 15.87 -1.47
CA PHE A 85 14.83 15.74 -0.07
C PHE A 85 15.83 14.92 0.76
N LEU A 86 16.29 13.79 0.24
CA LEU A 86 17.23 12.91 0.94
C LEU A 86 18.63 13.52 1.07
N ALA A 87 19.00 14.48 0.23
CA ALA A 87 20.25 15.25 0.36
C ALA A 87 20.23 16.25 1.50
N LEU A 88 19.05 16.62 2.02
CA LEU A 88 18.93 17.53 3.15
C LEU A 88 19.43 16.89 4.45
N PRO A 89 19.98 17.69 5.38
CA PRO A 89 20.33 17.24 6.73
C PRO A 89 19.12 16.61 7.44
N LEU A 90 19.34 15.57 8.25
CA LEU A 90 18.28 14.81 8.91
C LEU A 90 17.29 15.71 9.69
N ARG A 91 17.80 16.72 10.41
CA ARG A 91 16.97 17.68 11.17
C ARG A 91 15.93 18.40 10.29
N TRP A 92 16.30 18.76 9.06
CA TRP A 92 15.41 19.42 8.12
C TRP A 92 14.37 18.44 7.57
N ARG A 93 14.80 17.22 7.23
CA ARG A 93 13.89 16.16 6.78
C ARG A 93 12.83 15.84 7.82
N LEU A 94 13.20 15.69 9.08
CA LEU A 94 12.28 15.44 10.19
C LEU A 94 11.29 16.60 10.38
N LYS A 95 11.75 17.85 10.30
CA LYS A 95 10.90 19.05 10.42
C LYS A 95 9.89 19.13 9.26
N ILE A 96 10.33 18.90 8.04
CA ILE A 96 9.46 18.86 6.84
C ILE A 96 8.44 17.73 6.97
N ALA A 97 8.87 16.52 7.33
CA ALA A 97 7.99 15.36 7.48
C ALA A 97 6.92 15.60 8.57
N ALA A 98 7.29 16.20 9.70
CA ALA A 98 6.34 16.57 10.76
C ALA A 98 5.30 17.58 10.26
N LYS A 99 5.72 18.63 9.54
CA LYS A 99 4.81 19.63 8.95
C LYS A 99 3.86 19.01 7.94
N MET A 100 4.37 18.13 7.08
CA MET A 100 3.55 17.43 6.08
C MET A 100 2.52 16.51 6.75
N ARG A 101 2.90 15.81 7.82
CA ARG A 101 2.01 14.93 8.59
C ARG A 101 0.89 15.72 9.26
N ALA A 102 1.20 16.85 9.93
CA ALA A 102 0.22 17.72 10.56
C ALA A 102 -0.78 18.26 9.52
N ARG A 103 -0.29 18.72 8.35
CA ARG A 103 -1.14 19.21 7.26
C ARG A 103 -2.04 18.11 6.69
N SER A 104 -1.54 16.89 6.56
CA SER A 104 -2.33 15.75 6.10
C SER A 104 -3.44 15.40 7.09
N GLN A 105 -3.17 15.41 8.39
CA GLN A 105 -4.17 15.17 9.42
C GLN A 105 -5.29 16.23 9.37
N GLN A 106 -4.93 17.50 9.28
CA GLN A 106 -5.91 18.58 9.18
C GLN A 106 -6.75 18.47 7.89
N SER A 107 -6.12 18.24 6.75
CA SER A 107 -6.83 18.07 5.46
C SER A 107 -7.79 16.89 5.47
N ASN A 108 -7.49 15.81 6.18
CA ASN A 108 -8.37 14.64 6.26
C ASN A 108 -9.58 14.86 7.16
N GLN A 109 -9.51 15.78 8.14
CA GLN A 109 -10.66 16.12 8.99
C GLN A 109 -11.78 16.85 8.21
N ASP A 110 -11.40 17.60 7.17
CA ASP A 110 -12.32 18.39 6.37
C ASP A 110 -12.90 17.63 5.15
N LYS A 111 -12.44 16.40 4.90
CA LYS A 111 -12.86 15.60 3.75
C LYS A 111 -13.98 14.64 4.12
N SER A 112 -14.95 14.49 3.21
CA SER A 112 -15.95 13.43 3.34
C SER A 112 -15.29 12.04 3.23
N GLU A 113 -15.83 11.08 3.94
CA GLU A 113 -15.36 9.69 3.89
C GLU A 113 -15.43 9.10 2.47
N ALA A 114 -16.41 9.53 1.67
CA ALA A 114 -16.59 9.06 0.29
C ALA A 114 -15.40 9.47 -0.61
N ILE A 115 -14.87 10.68 -0.46
CA ILE A 115 -13.71 11.16 -1.24
C ILE A 115 -12.42 10.41 -0.87
N MET A 116 -12.33 9.95 0.39
CA MET A 116 -11.16 9.23 0.89
C MET A 116 -11.21 7.72 0.60
N ASP A 117 -12.33 7.21 0.07
CA ASP A 117 -12.45 5.80 -0.33
C ASP A 117 -11.96 5.58 -1.75
N VAL A 118 -11.84 4.30 -2.14
CA VAL A 118 -11.47 3.92 -3.49
C VAL A 118 -12.60 4.23 -4.47
N ASN A 119 -12.24 4.75 -5.63
CA ASN A 119 -13.19 4.94 -6.72
C ASN A 119 -13.52 3.59 -7.36
N PRO A 120 -14.82 3.20 -7.47
CA PRO A 120 -15.23 1.89 -7.99
C PRO A 120 -14.73 1.64 -9.42
N GLN A 121 -14.76 2.66 -10.29
CA GLN A 121 -14.30 2.53 -11.67
C GLN A 121 -12.79 2.33 -11.73
N ALA A 122 -12.01 2.99 -10.85
CA ALA A 122 -10.58 2.78 -10.76
C ALA A 122 -10.22 1.36 -10.31
N VAL A 123 -11.00 0.80 -9.37
CA VAL A 123 -10.87 -0.61 -8.95
C VAL A 123 -11.12 -1.54 -10.11
N GLU A 124 -12.27 -1.42 -10.79
CA GLU A 124 -12.65 -2.24 -11.93
C GLU A 124 -11.59 -2.20 -13.04
N GLN A 125 -11.22 -1.00 -13.50
CA GLN A 125 -10.21 -0.80 -14.54
C GLN A 125 -8.87 -1.40 -14.17
N THR A 126 -8.47 -1.29 -12.90
CA THR A 126 -7.20 -1.85 -12.43
C THR A 126 -7.23 -3.38 -12.41
N MET A 127 -8.33 -3.98 -11.96
CA MET A 127 -8.47 -5.44 -11.97
C MET A 127 -8.51 -6.00 -13.39
N LEU A 128 -9.26 -5.37 -14.29
CA LEU A 128 -9.33 -5.76 -15.70
C LEU A 128 -7.97 -5.60 -16.41
N ARG A 129 -7.25 -4.51 -16.17
CA ARG A 129 -5.92 -4.25 -16.75
C ARG A 129 -4.91 -5.34 -16.39
N HIS A 130 -4.99 -5.89 -15.17
CA HIS A 130 -4.12 -6.96 -14.69
C HIS A 130 -4.66 -8.37 -14.93
N ASP A 131 -5.86 -8.48 -15.46
CA ASP A 131 -6.56 -9.76 -15.66
C ASP A 131 -6.58 -10.59 -14.38
N VAL A 132 -7.16 -10.00 -13.30
CA VAL A 132 -7.26 -10.62 -11.99
C VAL A 132 -8.68 -10.57 -11.44
N HIS A 133 -9.07 -11.60 -10.68
CA HIS A 133 -10.34 -11.67 -9.96
C HIS A 133 -10.18 -11.48 -8.45
N TRP A 134 -8.95 -11.27 -7.99
CA TRP A 134 -8.65 -10.92 -6.60
C TRP A 134 -7.76 -9.70 -6.51
N MET A 135 -8.15 -8.76 -5.64
CA MET A 135 -7.37 -7.59 -5.28
C MET A 135 -7.25 -7.51 -3.77
N ILE A 136 -6.04 -7.27 -3.27
CA ILE A 136 -5.76 -7.05 -1.84
C ILE A 136 -5.10 -5.69 -1.69
N HIS A 137 -5.66 -4.84 -0.84
CA HIS A 137 -5.08 -3.53 -0.55
C HIS A 137 -5.37 -3.04 0.87
N GLY A 138 -4.69 -1.99 1.30
CA GLY A 138 -4.92 -1.27 2.55
C GLY A 138 -5.44 0.15 2.30
N HIS A 139 -4.75 1.12 2.86
CA HIS A 139 -4.92 2.57 2.72
C HIS A 139 -6.21 3.14 3.34
N THR A 140 -7.38 2.65 2.98
CA THR A 140 -8.67 3.17 3.45
C THR A 140 -9.00 2.74 4.88
N HIS A 141 -8.30 1.72 5.39
CA HIS A 141 -8.50 1.16 6.73
C HIS A 141 -9.94 0.70 7.02
N ARG A 142 -10.65 0.21 6.01
CA ARG A 142 -12.03 -0.31 6.11
C ARG A 142 -12.03 -1.81 5.83
N PRO A 143 -11.66 -2.64 6.84
CA PRO A 143 -11.46 -4.06 6.64
C PRO A 143 -12.76 -4.74 6.20
N ALA A 144 -12.73 -5.33 5.03
CA ALA A 144 -13.85 -6.09 4.46
C ALA A 144 -13.39 -6.88 3.22
N VAL A 145 -14.16 -7.91 2.87
CA VAL A 145 -14.07 -8.57 1.58
C VAL A 145 -15.32 -8.22 0.77
N HIS A 146 -15.13 -7.44 -0.28
CA HIS A 146 -16.19 -7.00 -1.18
C HIS A 146 -16.27 -7.93 -2.38
N ARG A 147 -17.49 -8.31 -2.77
CA ARG A 147 -17.77 -8.97 -4.05
C ARG A 147 -18.04 -7.91 -5.11
N LEU A 148 -17.51 -8.11 -6.29
CA LEU A 148 -17.61 -7.21 -7.42
C LEU A 148 -18.05 -8.00 -8.66
N ALA A 149 -18.88 -7.37 -9.49
CA ALA A 149 -19.18 -7.89 -10.82
C ALA A 149 -18.35 -7.09 -11.83
N LEU A 150 -17.36 -7.75 -12.43
CA LEU A 150 -16.58 -7.19 -13.53
C LEU A 150 -17.18 -7.66 -14.87
N SER A 151 -16.80 -7.03 -15.96
CA SER A 151 -17.23 -7.42 -17.30
C SER A 151 -16.77 -8.85 -17.69
N ASN A 152 -15.69 -9.34 -17.06
CA ASN A 152 -15.12 -10.67 -17.28
C ASN A 152 -15.45 -11.69 -16.17
N GLY A 153 -16.37 -11.38 -15.24
CA GLY A 153 -16.84 -12.31 -14.21
C GLY A 153 -16.87 -11.73 -12.80
N GLU A 154 -17.14 -12.60 -11.82
CA GLU A 154 -17.14 -12.24 -10.41
C GLU A 154 -15.70 -12.05 -9.89
N ALA A 155 -15.51 -11.03 -9.06
CA ALA A 155 -14.23 -10.71 -8.48
C ALA A 155 -14.36 -10.32 -7.00
N HIS A 156 -13.25 -10.29 -6.29
CA HIS A 156 -13.18 -9.99 -4.86
C HIS A 156 -12.12 -8.94 -4.57
N ARG A 157 -12.46 -8.00 -3.72
CA ARG A 157 -11.56 -6.97 -3.22
C ARG A 157 -11.48 -7.07 -1.69
N ALA A 158 -10.34 -7.49 -1.18
CA ALA A 158 -10.08 -7.61 0.25
C ALA A 158 -9.29 -6.38 0.73
N VAL A 159 -9.79 -5.74 1.77
CA VAL A 159 -9.22 -4.50 2.33
C VAL A 159 -8.68 -4.76 3.72
N LEU A 160 -7.44 -4.35 3.97
CA LEU A 160 -6.79 -4.42 5.27
C LEU A 160 -7.21 -3.26 6.17
N GLY A 161 -7.38 -3.55 7.45
CA GLY A 161 -7.57 -2.55 8.51
C GLY A 161 -6.27 -1.85 8.92
N ALA A 162 -6.40 -0.87 9.82
CA ALA A 162 -5.25 -0.21 10.43
C ALA A 162 -4.67 -1.04 11.58
N TRP A 163 -3.37 -0.91 11.78
CA TRP A 163 -2.67 -1.49 12.93
C TRP A 163 -2.55 -0.46 14.06
N HIS A 164 -3.63 -0.29 14.84
CA HIS A 164 -3.63 0.61 15.99
C HIS A 164 -3.68 -0.15 17.31
N VAL A 165 -4.80 -0.80 17.57
CA VAL A 165 -5.02 -1.62 18.78
C VAL A 165 -4.88 -3.10 18.42
N GLU A 166 -5.44 -3.47 17.28
CA GLU A 166 -5.37 -4.83 16.72
C GLU A 166 -4.63 -4.81 15.38
N GLY A 167 -3.96 -5.91 15.06
CA GLY A 167 -3.38 -6.11 13.73
C GLY A 167 -4.46 -6.56 12.74
N SER A 168 -4.35 -6.14 11.48
CA SER A 168 -5.17 -6.65 10.40
C SER A 168 -4.28 -7.38 9.40
N MET A 169 -4.63 -8.62 9.08
CA MET A 169 -3.90 -9.42 8.11
C MET A 169 -4.86 -10.20 7.22
N ILE A 170 -4.41 -10.50 6.01
CA ILE A 170 -5.11 -11.42 5.12
C ILE A 170 -4.27 -12.67 4.99
N LYS A 171 -4.86 -13.80 5.34
CA LYS A 171 -4.29 -15.12 5.15
C LYS A 171 -4.84 -15.73 3.86
N VAL A 172 -3.93 -16.10 2.96
CA VAL A 172 -4.29 -16.81 1.73
C VAL A 172 -3.84 -18.24 1.84
N SER A 173 -4.75 -19.16 1.62
CA SER A 173 -4.50 -20.60 1.57
C SER A 173 -5.05 -21.19 0.27
N ALA A 174 -4.86 -22.50 0.04
CA ALA A 174 -5.43 -23.19 -1.11
C ALA A 174 -6.97 -23.09 -1.13
N ASP A 175 -7.60 -23.11 0.04
CA ASP A 175 -9.06 -23.22 0.17
C ASP A 175 -9.74 -21.87 0.38
N ALA A 176 -9.07 -20.90 1.04
CA ALA A 176 -9.70 -19.67 1.50
C ALA A 176 -8.78 -18.42 1.41
N VAL A 177 -9.44 -17.26 1.38
CA VAL A 177 -8.83 -15.95 1.65
C VAL A 177 -9.57 -15.37 2.86
N GLU A 178 -8.88 -15.25 3.98
CA GLU A 178 -9.43 -14.87 5.28
C GLU A 178 -8.86 -13.53 5.74
N LEU A 179 -9.71 -12.64 6.25
CA LEU A 179 -9.35 -11.35 6.84
C LEU A 179 -9.35 -11.48 8.36
#